data_ccb0a40cf05dda557aae7960206c61b5
#
_entry.id   ccb0a40cf05dda557aae7960206c61b5
#
_cell.length_a   1.000
_cell.length_b   1.000
_cell.length_c   1.000
_cell.angle_alpha   90.00
_cell.angle_beta   90.00
_cell.angle_gamma   90.00
#
_symmetry.space_group_name_H-M   'P 1'
#
loop_
_entity.id
_entity.type
_entity.pdbx_description
1 polymer ?
#
loop_
_entity_poly.entity_id
_entity_poly.type
_entity_poly.pdbx_seq_one_letter_code
_entity_poly.pdbx_strand_id
1 'polypeptide(L)'
;MTATRQVALVTGASSGIGKAAAIALAGAGFEVIGTGRNTARVTAPAGVTHLDLDVTSDESVASVVKQVIDRFGRIDILVNNAGVGANGAAEEFSVARTQDVFDINIYGIMRMTKAVLPQMRAQRRGRVINVSSLSGFVPSPFMAIYTSTKHAVEGYSGSLDHEVREHGVRILLVEPGPINTPFGDHSVQGDTPMPLYASGRRTFDEVLAKNTSGGDDPAVVAKVIIAAATDRNPKLRRTAGSTAASISVLHRVLPARIFDRIVRRFNRMPS
;
A
#
# COMPACT_ATOMS: atom_id res chain seq x y z
N MET A 1 12.34 35.07 2.24
CA MET A 1 12.42 33.75 2.89
C MET A 1 11.84 32.75 1.90
N THR A 2 12.65 31.89 1.32
CA THR A 2 12.16 30.79 0.47
C THR A 2 11.32 29.86 1.36
N ALA A 3 10.05 29.67 1.02
CA ALA A 3 9.17 28.74 1.74
C ALA A 3 9.85 27.35 1.77
N THR A 4 10.09 26.83 2.97
CA THR A 4 10.65 25.50 3.15
C THR A 4 9.73 24.47 2.47
N ARG A 5 10.30 23.66 1.56
CA ARG A 5 9.53 22.62 0.86
C ARG A 5 8.88 21.66 1.87
N GLN A 6 7.68 21.19 1.55
CA GLN A 6 7.04 20.12 2.30
C GLN A 6 7.80 18.81 2.08
N VAL A 7 7.90 17.99 3.13
CA VAL A 7 8.67 16.74 3.14
C VAL A 7 7.74 15.55 3.01
N ALA A 8 8.02 14.68 2.05
CA ALA A 8 7.30 13.42 1.82
C ALA A 8 8.24 12.22 2.02
N LEU A 9 7.84 11.30 2.89
CA LEU A 9 8.51 10.03 3.15
C LEU A 9 7.71 8.91 2.50
N VAL A 10 8.34 8.12 1.59
CA VAL A 10 7.68 7.06 0.82
C VAL A 10 8.35 5.73 1.09
N THR A 11 7.62 4.77 1.66
CA THR A 11 8.16 3.43 1.90
C THR A 11 8.03 2.54 0.66
N GLY A 12 9.04 1.68 0.40
CA GLY A 12 9.06 0.80 -0.76
C GLY A 12 9.19 1.56 -2.09
N ALA A 13 9.99 2.63 -2.12
CA ALA A 13 10.15 3.52 -3.28
C ALA A 13 11.15 3.03 -4.35
N SER A 14 11.70 1.82 -4.21
CA SER A 14 12.67 1.26 -5.15
C SER A 14 12.06 0.83 -6.49
N SER A 15 10.78 0.49 -6.53
CA SER A 15 10.09 -0.01 -7.73
C SER A 15 8.59 0.30 -7.71
N GLY A 16 7.88 -0.04 -8.79
CA GLY A 16 6.42 -0.04 -8.89
C GLY A 16 5.74 1.26 -8.45
N ILE A 17 4.67 1.13 -7.67
CA ILE A 17 3.85 2.27 -7.20
C ILE A 17 4.67 3.24 -6.35
N GLY A 18 5.52 2.73 -5.43
CA GLY A 18 6.33 3.58 -4.56
C GLY A 18 7.30 4.47 -5.32
N LYS A 19 7.97 3.91 -6.34
CA LYS A 19 8.86 4.68 -7.23
C LYS A 19 8.08 5.74 -8.01
N ALA A 20 6.95 5.37 -8.59
CA ALA A 20 6.10 6.30 -9.34
C ALA A 20 5.56 7.43 -8.43
N ALA A 21 5.15 7.10 -7.20
CA ALA A 21 4.70 8.07 -6.21
C ALA A 21 5.83 9.04 -5.79
N ALA A 22 7.04 8.52 -5.55
CA ALA A 22 8.19 9.35 -5.19
C ALA A 22 8.55 10.35 -6.30
N ILE A 23 8.58 9.89 -7.56
CA ILE A 23 8.82 10.76 -8.72
C ILE A 23 7.72 11.83 -8.84
N ALA A 24 6.45 11.44 -8.72
CA ALA A 24 5.34 12.37 -8.85
C ALA A 24 5.32 13.43 -7.73
N LEU A 25 5.63 13.03 -6.48
CA LEU A 25 5.73 13.96 -5.34
C LEU A 25 6.89 14.94 -5.53
N ALA A 26 8.06 14.48 -6.02
CA ALA A 26 9.18 15.36 -6.35
C ALA A 26 8.80 16.38 -7.45
N GLY A 27 8.13 15.92 -8.51
CA GLY A 27 7.58 16.78 -9.56
C GLY A 27 6.52 17.78 -9.08
N ALA A 28 5.81 17.46 -8.00
CA ALA A 28 4.85 18.36 -7.34
C ALA A 28 5.51 19.33 -6.35
N GLY A 29 6.84 19.35 -6.24
CA GLY A 29 7.61 20.32 -5.44
C GLY A 29 7.87 19.90 -4.00
N PHE A 30 7.60 18.64 -3.64
CA PHE A 30 7.99 18.10 -2.33
C PHE A 30 9.49 17.79 -2.29
N GLU A 31 10.08 17.88 -1.10
CA GLU A 31 11.34 17.20 -0.78
C GLU A 31 10.99 15.74 -0.49
N VAL A 32 11.56 14.81 -1.24
CA VAL A 32 11.12 13.41 -1.20
C VAL A 32 12.23 12.49 -0.71
N ILE A 33 11.91 11.73 0.34
CA ILE A 33 12.71 10.65 0.85
C ILE A 33 12.02 9.33 0.46
N GLY A 34 12.63 8.58 -0.46
CA GLY A 34 12.22 7.25 -0.84
C GLY A 34 12.99 6.21 -0.02
N THR A 35 12.33 5.14 0.41
CA THR A 35 13.02 4.11 1.18
C THR A 35 12.86 2.71 0.59
N GLY A 36 13.80 1.83 0.92
CA GLY A 36 13.83 0.41 0.58
C GLY A 36 14.85 -0.32 1.43
N ARG A 37 14.84 -1.65 1.44
CA ARG A 37 15.75 -2.46 2.27
C ARG A 37 17.23 -2.39 1.85
N ASN A 38 17.49 -2.08 0.59
CA ASN A 38 18.85 -1.94 0.05
C ASN A 38 18.83 -0.95 -1.10
N THR A 39 18.93 0.33 -0.78
CA THR A 39 18.83 1.41 -1.75
C THR A 39 20.13 1.68 -2.50
N ALA A 40 21.27 1.17 -2.03
CA ALA A 40 22.55 1.28 -2.71
C ALA A 40 22.54 0.63 -4.13
N ARG A 41 21.64 -0.33 -4.35
CA ARG A 41 21.46 -1.01 -5.65
C ARG A 41 20.45 -0.34 -6.57
N VAL A 42 19.87 0.77 -6.14
CA VAL A 42 18.78 1.45 -6.89
C VAL A 42 19.23 2.86 -7.24
N THR A 43 19.22 3.20 -8.52
CA THR A 43 19.45 4.58 -8.94
C THR A 43 18.29 5.45 -8.47
N ALA A 44 18.60 6.44 -7.62
CA ALA A 44 17.59 7.38 -7.15
C ALA A 44 17.09 8.24 -8.32
N PRO A 45 15.77 8.37 -8.50
CA PRO A 45 15.22 9.32 -9.46
C PRO A 45 15.58 10.77 -9.11
N ALA A 46 15.59 11.64 -10.10
CA ALA A 46 15.85 13.06 -9.87
C ALA A 46 14.88 13.65 -8.83
N GLY A 47 15.41 14.37 -7.84
CA GLY A 47 14.61 14.96 -6.75
C GLY A 47 14.18 14.00 -5.64
N VAL A 48 14.70 12.77 -5.64
CA VAL A 48 14.44 11.78 -4.59
C VAL A 48 15.74 11.42 -3.88
N THR A 49 15.78 11.55 -2.57
CA THR A 49 16.87 11.01 -1.72
C THR A 49 16.46 9.62 -1.23
N HIS A 50 17.34 8.62 -1.35
CA HIS A 50 17.06 7.28 -0.83
C HIS A 50 17.69 7.04 0.54
N LEU A 51 16.96 6.33 1.41
CA LEU A 51 17.44 5.82 2.71
C LEU A 51 17.07 4.35 2.84
N ASP A 52 17.93 3.57 3.49
CA ASP A 52 17.63 2.17 3.82
C ASP A 52 16.62 2.10 4.95
N LEU A 53 15.59 1.27 4.75
CA LEU A 53 14.50 1.04 5.72
C LEU A 53 14.00 -0.39 5.63
N ASP A 54 14.00 -1.07 6.75
CA ASP A 54 13.21 -2.26 6.99
C ASP A 54 12.01 -1.90 7.88
N VAL A 55 10.79 -1.98 7.32
CA VAL A 55 9.56 -1.65 8.04
C VAL A 55 9.20 -2.68 9.13
N THR A 56 9.89 -3.83 9.16
CA THR A 56 9.72 -4.85 10.20
C THR A 56 10.61 -4.63 11.43
N SER A 57 11.58 -3.69 11.36
CA SER A 57 12.47 -3.33 12.47
C SER A 57 12.10 -1.98 13.08
N ASP A 58 11.80 -1.99 14.38
CA ASP A 58 11.52 -0.76 15.15
C ASP A 58 12.71 0.21 15.13
N GLU A 59 13.94 -0.31 15.23
CA GLU A 59 15.19 0.48 15.21
C GLU A 59 15.40 1.14 13.84
N SER A 60 15.17 0.39 12.74
CA SER A 60 15.28 0.92 11.39
C SER A 60 14.29 2.05 11.15
N VAL A 61 13.04 1.86 11.58
CA VAL A 61 11.98 2.87 11.48
C VAL A 61 12.33 4.13 12.28
N ALA A 62 12.74 3.96 13.53
CA ALA A 62 13.12 5.08 14.41
C ALA A 62 14.32 5.85 13.83
N SER A 63 15.32 5.16 13.32
CA SER A 63 16.52 5.75 12.71
C SER A 63 16.17 6.60 11.50
N VAL A 64 15.38 6.07 10.54
CA VAL A 64 14.99 6.80 9.34
C VAL A 64 14.15 8.02 9.67
N VAL A 65 13.15 7.88 10.53
CA VAL A 65 12.30 9.02 10.91
C VAL A 65 13.12 10.10 11.60
N LYS A 66 14.04 9.72 12.49
CA LYS A 66 14.97 10.66 13.13
C LYS A 66 15.84 11.40 12.12
N GLN A 67 16.47 10.68 11.17
CA GLN A 67 17.30 11.30 10.12
C GLN A 67 16.53 12.33 9.30
N VAL A 68 15.27 12.03 8.94
CA VAL A 68 14.41 12.95 8.19
C VAL A 68 14.10 14.20 9.04
N ILE A 69 13.75 14.02 10.30
CA ILE A 69 13.45 15.14 11.21
C ILE A 69 14.69 15.99 11.47
N ASP A 70 15.84 15.38 11.75
CA ASP A 70 17.10 16.11 11.99
C ASP A 70 17.51 16.95 10.77
N ARG A 71 17.29 16.42 9.55
CA ARG A 71 17.68 17.10 8.30
C ARG A 71 16.71 18.20 7.88
N PHE A 72 15.41 17.98 8.03
CA PHE A 72 14.39 18.86 7.44
C PHE A 72 13.48 19.54 8.47
N GLY A 73 13.50 19.11 9.73
CA GLY A 73 12.68 19.65 10.82
C GLY A 73 11.19 19.31 10.71
N ARG A 74 10.79 18.52 9.70
CA ARG A 74 9.37 18.24 9.41
C ARG A 74 9.15 16.95 8.61
N ILE A 75 7.95 16.39 8.74
CA ILE A 75 7.39 15.38 7.85
C ILE A 75 5.93 15.78 7.60
N ASP A 76 5.58 16.07 6.34
CA ASP A 76 4.22 16.47 5.97
C ASP A 76 3.39 15.33 5.43
N ILE A 77 4.03 14.45 4.67
CA ILE A 77 3.40 13.29 4.02
C ILE A 77 4.18 12.04 4.38
N LEU A 78 3.49 11.00 4.82
CA LEU A 78 3.97 9.63 4.85
C LEU A 78 3.16 8.82 3.84
N VAL A 79 3.81 8.15 2.89
CA VAL A 79 3.19 7.17 2.01
C VAL A 79 3.65 5.78 2.44
N ASN A 80 2.79 5.03 3.11
CA ASN A 80 3.00 3.63 3.45
C ASN A 80 2.64 2.78 2.22
N ASN A 81 3.65 2.45 1.42
CA ASN A 81 3.51 1.65 0.21
C ASN A 81 4.27 0.33 0.29
N ALA A 82 5.28 0.20 1.14
CA ALA A 82 5.99 -1.07 1.34
C ALA A 82 5.00 -2.19 1.68
N GLY A 83 5.12 -3.32 0.99
CA GLY A 83 4.24 -4.46 1.17
C GLY A 83 4.59 -5.62 0.26
N VAL A 84 4.04 -6.78 0.55
CA VAL A 84 4.20 -8.02 -0.22
C VAL A 84 2.85 -8.66 -0.50
N GLY A 85 2.75 -9.37 -1.62
CA GLY A 85 1.63 -10.26 -1.91
C GLY A 85 1.74 -11.57 -1.12
N ALA A 86 0.64 -12.31 -1.03
CA ALA A 86 0.63 -13.68 -0.52
C ALA A 86 -0.37 -14.48 -1.37
N ASN A 87 0.16 -15.43 -2.13
CA ASN A 87 -0.56 -16.20 -3.15
C ASN A 87 -0.53 -17.69 -2.79
N GLY A 88 -1.70 -18.34 -2.76
CA GLY A 88 -1.88 -19.74 -2.45
C GLY A 88 -3.15 -19.99 -1.65
N ALA A 89 -3.52 -21.26 -1.48
CA ALA A 89 -4.64 -21.60 -0.61
C ALA A 89 -4.32 -21.27 0.84
N ALA A 90 -5.29 -20.78 1.60
CA ALA A 90 -5.06 -20.36 2.99
C ALA A 90 -4.50 -21.50 3.87
N GLU A 91 -4.94 -22.72 3.62
CA GLU A 91 -4.50 -23.93 4.32
C GLU A 91 -3.02 -24.28 4.08
N GLU A 92 -2.42 -23.75 3.02
CA GLU A 92 -1.02 -23.96 2.65
C GLU A 92 -0.04 -23.02 3.37
N PHE A 93 -0.57 -22.03 4.09
CA PHE A 93 0.25 -21.10 4.87
C PHE A 93 0.30 -21.51 6.33
N SER A 94 1.50 -21.70 6.87
CA SER A 94 1.67 -21.77 8.31
C SER A 94 1.31 -20.45 8.98
N VAL A 95 1.01 -20.50 10.28
CA VAL A 95 0.76 -19.27 11.07
C VAL A 95 2.00 -18.38 11.07
N ALA A 96 3.20 -18.96 11.16
CA ALA A 96 4.46 -18.19 11.11
C ALA A 96 4.61 -17.44 9.78
N ARG A 97 4.36 -18.13 8.65
CA ARG A 97 4.41 -17.49 7.33
C ARG A 97 3.36 -16.37 7.19
N THR A 98 2.19 -16.58 7.75
CA THR A 98 1.13 -15.55 7.81
C THR A 98 1.59 -14.35 8.64
N GLN A 99 2.22 -14.57 9.79
CA GLN A 99 2.76 -13.50 10.64
C GLN A 99 3.80 -12.65 9.90
N ASP A 100 4.70 -13.26 9.11
CA ASP A 100 5.66 -12.53 8.28
C ASP A 100 4.98 -11.54 7.32
N VAL A 101 3.89 -11.98 6.66
CA VAL A 101 3.11 -11.11 5.75
C VAL A 101 2.43 -9.97 6.52
N PHE A 102 1.86 -10.26 7.69
CA PHE A 102 1.25 -9.25 8.55
C PHE A 102 2.28 -8.27 9.10
N ASP A 103 3.48 -8.73 9.42
CA ASP A 103 4.54 -7.88 9.95
C ASP A 103 4.94 -6.79 8.94
N ILE A 104 5.06 -7.15 7.67
CA ILE A 104 5.33 -6.17 6.61
C ILE A 104 4.10 -5.30 6.33
N ASN A 105 2.94 -5.91 6.04
CA ASN A 105 1.80 -5.22 5.45
C ASN A 105 0.97 -4.43 6.46
N ILE A 106 1.01 -4.79 7.74
CA ILE A 106 0.22 -4.19 8.83
C ILE A 106 1.12 -3.56 9.89
N TYR A 107 1.95 -4.36 10.55
CA TYR A 107 2.76 -3.83 11.64
C TYR A 107 3.80 -2.83 11.14
N GLY A 108 4.33 -3.00 9.91
CA GLY A 108 5.17 -1.99 9.25
C GLY A 108 4.46 -0.65 9.07
N ILE A 109 3.19 -0.66 8.62
CA ILE A 109 2.36 0.55 8.54
C ILE A 109 2.15 1.18 9.93
N MET A 110 1.86 0.35 10.95
CA MET A 110 1.68 0.82 12.32
C MET A 110 2.96 1.43 12.89
N ARG A 111 4.13 0.79 12.71
CA ARG A 111 5.44 1.31 13.14
C ARG A 111 5.73 2.68 12.52
N MET A 112 5.65 2.77 11.20
CA MET A 112 5.89 4.01 10.47
C MET A 112 4.94 5.12 10.90
N THR A 113 3.65 4.82 10.99
CA THR A 113 2.62 5.78 11.41
C THR A 113 2.88 6.27 12.83
N LYS A 114 3.13 5.35 13.78
CA LYS A 114 3.45 5.68 15.18
C LYS A 114 4.69 6.57 15.28
N ALA A 115 5.70 6.31 14.47
CA ALA A 115 6.96 7.07 14.49
C ALA A 115 6.80 8.52 13.98
N VAL A 116 5.96 8.76 12.96
CA VAL A 116 5.78 10.11 12.39
C VAL A 116 4.70 10.94 13.09
N LEU A 117 3.72 10.32 13.74
CA LEU A 117 2.57 11.00 14.36
C LEU A 117 2.97 12.07 15.38
N PRO A 118 3.96 11.88 16.28
CA PRO A 118 4.37 12.94 17.21
C PRO A 118 4.79 14.22 16.51
N GLN A 119 5.60 14.11 15.45
CA GLN A 119 6.05 15.24 14.63
C GLN A 119 4.88 15.91 13.91
N MET A 120 4.00 15.13 13.27
CA MET A 120 2.84 15.68 12.55
C MET A 120 1.85 16.38 13.49
N ARG A 121 1.64 15.84 14.71
CA ARG A 121 0.80 16.50 15.73
C ARG A 121 1.41 17.80 16.22
N ALA A 122 2.71 17.83 16.46
CA ALA A 122 3.42 19.07 16.84
C ALA A 122 3.30 20.15 15.75
N GLN A 123 3.35 19.76 14.48
CA GLN A 123 3.13 20.64 13.33
C GLN A 123 1.66 21.06 13.17
N ARG A 124 0.70 20.39 13.85
CA ARG A 124 -0.74 20.47 13.63
C ARG A 124 -1.13 20.27 12.15
N ARG A 125 -0.33 19.50 11.45
CA ARG A 125 -0.46 19.23 10.03
C ARG A 125 0.29 17.96 9.65
N GLY A 126 -0.38 17.06 8.95
CA GLY A 126 0.24 15.86 8.40
C GLY A 126 -0.77 15.01 7.63
N ARG A 127 -0.27 14.18 6.72
CA ARG A 127 -1.08 13.17 6.02
C ARG A 127 -0.32 11.87 5.96
N VAL A 128 -0.94 10.82 6.46
CA VAL A 128 -0.51 9.44 6.27
C VAL A 128 -1.38 8.83 5.18
N ILE A 129 -0.76 8.39 4.10
CA ILE A 129 -1.43 7.79 2.94
C ILE A 129 -1.05 6.32 2.92
N ASN A 130 -1.99 5.45 3.26
CA ASN A 130 -1.79 4.00 3.25
C ASN A 130 -2.22 3.43 1.90
N VAL A 131 -1.30 2.78 1.19
CA VAL A 131 -1.61 2.08 -0.06
C VAL A 131 -2.26 0.75 0.30
N SER A 132 -3.59 0.73 0.20
CA SER A 132 -4.43 -0.45 0.36
C SER A 132 -4.48 -1.25 -0.95
N SER A 133 -5.62 -1.74 -1.33
CA SER A 133 -5.89 -2.50 -2.55
C SER A 133 -7.40 -2.62 -2.77
N LEU A 134 -7.81 -2.98 -3.98
CA LEU A 134 -9.11 -3.58 -4.25
C LEU A 134 -9.40 -4.75 -3.29
N SER A 135 -8.37 -5.53 -2.94
CA SER A 135 -8.46 -6.62 -1.94
C SER A 135 -8.70 -6.13 -0.51
N GLY A 136 -8.70 -4.83 -0.25
CA GLY A 136 -9.09 -4.27 1.04
C GLY A 136 -10.61 -4.26 1.30
N PHE A 137 -11.41 -4.48 0.27
CA PHE A 137 -12.87 -4.57 0.36
C PHE A 137 -13.50 -5.66 -0.53
N VAL A 138 -12.71 -6.34 -1.37
CA VAL A 138 -13.15 -7.47 -2.18
C VAL A 138 -12.32 -8.72 -1.85
N PRO A 139 -12.95 -9.83 -1.43
CA PRO A 139 -12.23 -11.09 -1.24
C PRO A 139 -11.80 -11.66 -2.59
N SER A 140 -10.59 -12.23 -2.64
CA SER A 140 -10.09 -12.95 -3.81
C SER A 140 -9.67 -14.36 -3.43
N PRO A 141 -10.07 -15.39 -4.19
CA PRO A 141 -9.60 -16.76 -3.99
C PRO A 141 -8.07 -16.82 -4.08
N PHE A 142 -7.44 -17.72 -3.35
CA PHE A 142 -5.98 -17.90 -3.28
C PHE A 142 -5.19 -16.66 -2.83
N MET A 143 -5.86 -15.66 -2.27
CA MET A 143 -5.26 -14.45 -1.69
C MET A 143 -5.77 -14.18 -0.27
N ALA A 144 -6.25 -15.19 0.44
CA ALA A 144 -6.88 -14.98 1.76
C ALA A 144 -5.97 -14.23 2.74
N ILE A 145 -4.68 -14.58 2.81
CA ILE A 145 -3.72 -13.94 3.71
C ILE A 145 -3.49 -12.47 3.31
N TYR A 146 -3.22 -12.21 2.02
CA TYR A 146 -3.07 -10.84 1.52
C TYR A 146 -4.33 -10.00 1.73
N THR A 147 -5.49 -10.54 1.37
CA THR A 147 -6.80 -9.90 1.55
C THR A 147 -7.05 -9.53 3.01
N SER A 148 -6.72 -10.44 3.94
CA SER A 148 -6.84 -10.17 5.38
C SER A 148 -5.98 -8.97 5.81
N THR A 149 -4.73 -8.89 5.31
CA THR A 149 -3.89 -7.72 5.63
C THR A 149 -4.48 -6.42 5.08
N LYS A 150 -5.03 -6.43 3.86
CA LYS A 150 -5.60 -5.20 3.28
C LYS A 150 -6.92 -4.78 3.95
N HIS A 151 -7.76 -5.73 4.38
CA HIS A 151 -8.93 -5.42 5.24
C HIS A 151 -8.48 -4.83 6.59
N ALA A 152 -7.40 -5.34 7.18
CA ALA A 152 -6.85 -4.78 8.41
C ALA A 152 -6.32 -3.34 8.20
N VAL A 153 -5.67 -3.04 7.07
CA VAL A 153 -5.26 -1.66 6.70
C VAL A 153 -6.47 -0.73 6.63
N GLU A 154 -7.58 -1.18 6.02
CA GLU A 154 -8.81 -0.39 5.90
C GLU A 154 -9.41 -0.04 7.27
N GLY A 155 -9.56 -1.06 8.14
CA GLY A 155 -10.10 -0.87 9.50
C GLY A 155 -9.20 0.02 10.36
N TYR A 156 -7.90 -0.26 10.38
CA TYR A 156 -6.92 0.54 11.12
C TYR A 156 -6.93 2.01 10.68
N SER A 157 -6.87 2.25 9.36
CA SER A 157 -6.81 3.60 8.83
C SER A 157 -8.09 4.39 9.10
N GLY A 158 -9.25 3.75 8.94
CA GLY A 158 -10.55 4.38 9.19
C GLY A 158 -10.72 4.81 10.65
N SER A 159 -10.33 3.94 11.60
CA SER A 159 -10.39 4.25 13.03
C SER A 159 -9.41 5.35 13.40
N LEU A 160 -8.16 5.23 12.98
CA LEU A 160 -7.11 6.19 13.32
C LEU A 160 -7.38 7.59 12.75
N ASP A 161 -7.99 7.73 11.55
CA ASP A 161 -8.35 9.05 11.02
C ASP A 161 -9.30 9.82 11.94
N HIS A 162 -10.21 9.13 12.64
CA HIS A 162 -11.07 9.76 13.64
C HIS A 162 -10.28 10.25 14.86
N GLU A 163 -9.30 9.48 15.31
CA GLU A 163 -8.51 9.80 16.51
C GLU A 163 -7.57 11.00 16.31
N VAL A 164 -6.98 11.14 15.11
CA VAL A 164 -5.92 12.14 14.88
C VAL A 164 -6.38 13.41 14.16
N ARG A 165 -7.61 13.43 13.69
CA ARG A 165 -8.15 14.55 12.89
C ARG A 165 -8.18 15.87 13.66
N GLU A 166 -8.52 15.86 14.92
CA GLU A 166 -8.52 17.06 15.79
C GLU A 166 -7.11 17.64 16.00
N HIS A 167 -6.07 16.83 15.77
CA HIS A 167 -4.68 17.25 15.84
C HIS A 167 -4.13 17.78 14.51
N GLY A 168 -4.99 17.95 13.49
CA GLY A 168 -4.61 18.44 12.17
C GLY A 168 -3.96 17.37 11.27
N VAL A 169 -4.04 16.09 11.65
CA VAL A 169 -3.49 14.98 10.87
C VAL A 169 -4.63 14.22 10.20
N ARG A 170 -4.38 13.73 8.98
CA ARG A 170 -5.34 12.88 8.25
C ARG A 170 -4.68 11.54 7.89
N ILE A 171 -5.44 10.49 8.07
CA ILE A 171 -5.09 9.15 7.56
C ILE A 171 -5.95 8.88 6.34
N LEU A 172 -5.32 8.54 5.22
CA LEU A 172 -5.98 8.41 3.94
C LEU A 172 -5.64 7.06 3.32
N LEU A 173 -6.56 6.52 2.53
CA LEU A 173 -6.43 5.25 1.85
C LEU A 173 -6.44 5.47 0.33
N VAL A 174 -5.49 4.82 -0.34
CA VAL A 174 -5.49 4.67 -1.79
C VAL A 174 -5.69 3.19 -2.10
N GLU A 175 -6.70 2.89 -2.91
CA GLU A 175 -7.18 1.54 -3.21
C GLU A 175 -6.92 1.21 -4.69
N PRO A 176 -5.70 0.73 -5.06
CA PRO A 176 -5.39 0.35 -6.43
C PRO A 176 -6.17 -0.90 -6.88
N GLY A 177 -6.52 -0.93 -8.17
CA GLY A 177 -6.85 -2.15 -8.91
C GLY A 177 -5.59 -2.92 -9.33
N PRO A 178 -5.68 -3.77 -10.35
CA PRO A 178 -4.50 -4.39 -10.95
C PRO A 178 -3.58 -3.32 -11.55
N ILE A 179 -2.31 -3.35 -11.15
CA ILE A 179 -1.28 -2.40 -11.61
C ILE A 179 -0.11 -3.22 -12.17
N ASN A 180 0.39 -2.81 -13.33
CA ASN A 180 1.54 -3.45 -13.97
C ASN A 180 2.83 -3.10 -13.22
N THR A 181 3.24 -3.96 -12.31
CA THR A 181 4.42 -3.81 -11.46
C THR A 181 5.05 -5.17 -11.14
N PRO A 182 6.33 -5.21 -10.73
CA PRO A 182 6.98 -6.44 -10.24
C PRO A 182 6.44 -6.95 -8.89
N PHE A 183 5.33 -6.43 -8.38
CA PHE A 183 4.78 -6.81 -7.07
C PHE A 183 4.46 -8.31 -6.97
N GLY A 184 3.95 -8.88 -8.06
CA GLY A 184 3.64 -10.33 -8.14
C GLY A 184 4.88 -11.21 -7.97
N ASP A 185 6.03 -10.78 -8.50
CA ASP A 185 7.29 -11.55 -8.49
C ASP A 185 7.84 -11.75 -7.08
N HIS A 186 7.42 -10.91 -6.15
CA HIS A 186 7.85 -10.92 -4.73
C HIS A 186 6.77 -11.43 -3.78
N SER A 187 5.70 -12.04 -4.33
CA SER A 187 4.62 -12.60 -3.50
C SER A 187 5.10 -13.81 -2.70
N VAL A 188 4.74 -13.84 -1.43
CA VAL A 188 4.99 -14.97 -0.53
C VAL A 188 4.08 -16.12 -0.95
N GLN A 189 4.66 -17.31 -1.10
CA GLN A 189 3.91 -18.53 -1.40
C GLN A 189 3.67 -19.33 -0.12
N GLY A 190 2.62 -20.16 -0.12
CA GLY A 190 2.39 -21.11 0.96
C GLY A 190 3.59 -22.04 1.14
N ASP A 191 3.93 -22.37 2.37
CA ASP A 191 5.07 -23.21 2.75
C ASP A 191 4.75 -24.70 2.77
N THR A 192 3.47 -25.07 2.65
CA THR A 192 3.02 -26.48 2.63
C THR A 192 2.09 -26.74 1.45
N PRO A 193 2.58 -26.72 0.19
CA PRO A 193 1.73 -26.91 -0.99
C PRO A 193 0.99 -28.25 -0.97
N MET A 194 -0.33 -28.23 -1.22
CA MET A 194 -1.18 -29.41 -1.22
C MET A 194 -1.65 -29.76 -2.64
N PRO A 195 -1.60 -31.04 -3.05
CA PRO A 195 -2.07 -31.48 -4.38
C PRO A 195 -3.54 -31.11 -4.64
N LEU A 196 -4.38 -31.09 -3.61
CA LEU A 196 -5.79 -30.72 -3.68
C LEU A 196 -6.00 -29.34 -4.32
N TYR A 197 -5.13 -28.39 -4.06
CA TYR A 197 -5.25 -27.01 -4.55
C TYR A 197 -4.45 -26.74 -5.84
N ALA A 198 -3.70 -27.74 -6.35
CA ALA A 198 -2.76 -27.53 -7.47
C ALA A 198 -3.45 -26.99 -8.75
N SER A 199 -4.64 -27.49 -9.07
CA SER A 199 -5.39 -27.02 -10.24
C SER A 199 -5.90 -25.59 -10.05
N GLY A 200 -6.49 -25.31 -8.87
CA GLY A 200 -6.98 -23.97 -8.54
C GLY A 200 -5.88 -22.92 -8.53
N ARG A 201 -4.70 -23.25 -7.97
CA ARG A 201 -3.52 -22.34 -8.00
C ARG A 201 -3.10 -22.01 -9.42
N ARG A 202 -2.97 -23.01 -10.32
CA ARG A 202 -2.63 -22.75 -11.73
C ARG A 202 -3.62 -21.79 -12.39
N THR A 203 -4.92 -22.04 -12.21
CA THR A 203 -5.96 -21.16 -12.75
C THR A 203 -5.85 -19.74 -12.17
N PHE A 204 -5.60 -19.63 -10.86
CA PHE A 204 -5.39 -18.34 -10.21
C PHE A 204 -4.15 -17.62 -10.75
N ASP A 205 -3.01 -18.30 -10.89
CA ASP A 205 -1.76 -17.74 -11.40
C ASP A 205 -1.93 -17.20 -12.83
N GLU A 206 -2.65 -17.93 -13.70
CA GLU A 206 -3.00 -17.47 -15.05
C GLU A 206 -3.86 -16.18 -15.03
N VAL A 207 -4.88 -16.15 -14.17
CA VAL A 207 -5.76 -14.99 -14.01
C VAL A 207 -4.97 -13.80 -13.45
N LEU A 208 -4.14 -14.03 -12.45
CA LEU A 208 -3.31 -12.99 -11.83
C LEU A 208 -2.30 -12.43 -12.83
N ALA A 209 -1.57 -13.28 -13.55
CA ALA A 209 -0.60 -12.86 -14.58
C ALA A 209 -1.25 -12.00 -15.66
N LYS A 210 -2.42 -12.44 -16.17
CA LYS A 210 -3.20 -11.68 -17.15
C LYS A 210 -3.65 -10.33 -16.62
N ASN A 211 -4.14 -10.29 -15.38
CA ASN A 211 -4.62 -9.05 -14.76
C ASN A 211 -3.45 -8.08 -14.48
N THR A 212 -2.29 -8.58 -14.06
CA THR A 212 -1.11 -7.75 -13.79
C THR A 212 -0.53 -7.19 -15.09
N SER A 213 -0.36 -8.03 -16.13
CA SER A 213 0.19 -7.57 -17.42
C SER A 213 -0.75 -6.60 -18.16
N GLY A 214 -2.06 -6.75 -18.00
CA GLY A 214 -3.08 -5.84 -18.50
C GLY A 214 -3.47 -4.72 -17.53
N GLY A 215 -2.78 -4.62 -16.40
CA GLY A 215 -3.06 -3.63 -15.35
C GLY A 215 -2.69 -2.20 -15.74
N ASP A 216 -3.22 -1.25 -14.99
CA ASP A 216 -2.92 0.18 -15.18
C ASP A 216 -1.43 0.48 -14.91
N ASP A 217 -0.92 1.57 -15.51
CA ASP A 217 0.42 2.08 -15.21
C ASP A 217 0.50 2.59 -13.76
N PRO A 218 1.60 2.36 -13.02
CA PRO A 218 1.81 2.90 -11.67
C PRO A 218 1.57 4.41 -11.52
N ALA A 219 1.75 5.19 -12.59
CA ALA A 219 1.48 6.62 -12.61
C ALA A 219 0.00 6.94 -12.31
N VAL A 220 -0.93 6.04 -12.60
CA VAL A 220 -2.35 6.20 -12.25
C VAL A 220 -2.52 6.25 -10.72
N VAL A 221 -1.82 5.39 -9.99
CA VAL A 221 -1.82 5.38 -8.53
C VAL A 221 -1.09 6.61 -7.98
N ALA A 222 0.06 6.96 -8.56
CA ALA A 222 0.83 8.15 -8.17
C ALA A 222 -0.01 9.43 -8.27
N LYS A 223 -0.83 9.59 -9.31
CA LYS A 223 -1.78 10.69 -9.45
C LYS A 223 -2.77 10.78 -8.28
N VAL A 224 -3.30 9.62 -7.85
CA VAL A 224 -4.25 9.55 -6.72
C VAL A 224 -3.53 9.86 -5.40
N ILE A 225 -2.28 9.42 -5.22
CA ILE A 225 -1.45 9.76 -4.06
C ILE A 225 -1.20 11.28 -4.01
N ILE A 226 -0.87 11.94 -5.13
CA ILE A 226 -0.73 13.40 -5.19
C ILE A 226 -2.04 14.08 -4.78
N ALA A 227 -3.17 13.64 -5.32
CA ALA A 227 -4.47 14.21 -4.92
C ALA A 227 -4.74 14.03 -3.42
N ALA A 228 -4.44 12.84 -2.86
CA ALA A 228 -4.53 12.60 -1.42
C ALA A 228 -3.58 13.52 -0.62
N ALA A 229 -2.37 13.78 -1.15
CA ALA A 229 -1.38 14.65 -0.51
C ALA A 229 -1.72 16.14 -0.54
N THR A 230 -2.46 16.62 -1.57
CA THR A 230 -2.60 18.07 -1.85
C THR A 230 -4.01 18.61 -1.69
N ASP A 231 -5.05 17.79 -1.81
CA ASP A 231 -6.45 18.25 -1.70
C ASP A 231 -6.71 18.97 -0.37
N ARG A 232 -7.46 20.07 -0.43
CA ARG A 232 -7.85 20.83 0.77
C ARG A 232 -8.81 20.03 1.66
N ASN A 233 -9.71 19.26 1.06
CA ASN A 233 -10.67 18.37 1.74
C ASN A 233 -10.46 16.92 1.28
N PRO A 234 -9.42 16.22 1.76
CA PRO A 234 -9.10 14.89 1.29
C PRO A 234 -10.19 13.88 1.71
N LYS A 235 -10.65 13.08 0.75
CA LYS A 235 -11.52 11.94 1.03
C LYS A 235 -10.71 10.85 1.72
N LEU A 236 -11.31 10.19 2.72
CA LEU A 236 -10.66 9.07 3.44
C LEU A 236 -10.20 7.96 2.47
N ARG A 237 -11.03 7.59 1.49
CA ARG A 237 -10.76 6.54 0.49
C ARG A 237 -10.78 7.09 -0.92
N ARG A 238 -9.85 6.60 -1.75
CA ARG A 238 -9.76 6.90 -3.16
C ARG A 238 -9.34 5.65 -3.92
N THR A 239 -10.19 5.16 -4.79
CA THR A 239 -9.81 4.11 -5.75
C THR A 239 -8.82 4.66 -6.78
N ALA A 240 -7.88 3.82 -7.22
CA ALA A 240 -6.94 4.14 -8.28
C ALA A 240 -7.07 3.14 -9.43
N GLY A 241 -7.36 3.66 -10.62
CA GLY A 241 -7.65 2.88 -11.83
C GLY A 241 -9.14 2.65 -12.05
N SER A 242 -9.49 2.43 -13.32
CA SER A 242 -10.88 2.27 -13.76
C SER A 242 -11.53 0.99 -13.21
N THR A 243 -10.76 -0.10 -13.15
CA THR A 243 -11.20 -1.39 -12.59
C THR A 243 -11.58 -1.25 -11.11
N ALA A 244 -10.72 -0.62 -10.30
CA ALA A 244 -11.00 -0.41 -8.88
C ALA A 244 -12.25 0.48 -8.67
N ALA A 245 -12.40 1.54 -9.45
CA ALA A 245 -13.56 2.42 -9.38
C ALA A 245 -14.86 1.66 -9.70
N SER A 246 -14.89 0.92 -10.80
CA SER A 246 -16.07 0.15 -11.22
C SER A 246 -16.45 -0.92 -10.19
N ILE A 247 -15.48 -1.68 -9.70
CA ILE A 247 -15.73 -2.75 -8.72
C ILE A 247 -16.18 -2.16 -7.36
N SER A 248 -15.63 -1.01 -6.96
CA SER A 248 -16.07 -0.33 -5.73
C SER A 248 -17.55 0.07 -5.80
N VAL A 249 -18.02 0.56 -6.95
CA VAL A 249 -19.44 0.86 -7.15
C VAL A 249 -20.29 -0.42 -7.12
N LEU A 250 -19.89 -1.45 -7.87
CA LEU A 250 -20.61 -2.74 -7.90
C LEU A 250 -20.72 -3.37 -6.52
N HIS A 251 -19.62 -3.38 -5.75
CA HIS A 251 -19.60 -3.92 -4.38
C HIS A 251 -20.60 -3.21 -3.45
N ARG A 252 -20.82 -1.91 -3.64
CA ARG A 252 -21.74 -1.11 -2.80
C ARG A 252 -23.21 -1.29 -3.16
N VAL A 253 -23.52 -1.54 -4.45
CA VAL A 253 -24.90 -1.53 -4.94
C VAL A 253 -25.49 -2.91 -5.18
N LEU A 254 -24.64 -3.93 -5.39
CA LEU A 254 -25.12 -5.28 -5.67
C LEU A 254 -25.38 -6.08 -4.37
N PRO A 255 -26.45 -6.89 -4.33
CA PRO A 255 -26.62 -7.86 -3.28
C PRO A 255 -25.44 -8.82 -3.20
N ALA A 256 -25.04 -9.19 -1.96
CA ALA A 256 -23.85 -10.00 -1.71
C ALA A 256 -23.79 -11.30 -2.53
N ARG A 257 -24.92 -12.01 -2.71
CA ARG A 257 -24.99 -13.23 -3.52
C ARG A 257 -24.70 -13.00 -5.00
N ILE A 258 -25.06 -11.85 -5.54
CA ILE A 258 -24.79 -11.51 -6.95
C ILE A 258 -23.31 -11.16 -7.10
N PHE A 259 -22.79 -10.36 -6.17
CA PHE A 259 -21.39 -9.98 -6.16
C PHE A 259 -20.48 -11.21 -6.00
N ASP A 260 -20.79 -12.12 -5.10
CA ASP A 260 -20.06 -13.40 -4.93
C ASP A 260 -19.97 -14.19 -6.25
N ARG A 261 -21.09 -14.36 -6.98
CA ARG A 261 -21.09 -15.03 -8.29
C ARG A 261 -20.16 -14.32 -9.31
N ILE A 262 -20.13 -12.99 -9.29
CA ILE A 262 -19.22 -12.22 -10.16
C ILE A 262 -17.77 -12.50 -9.80
N VAL A 263 -17.41 -12.47 -8.51
CA VAL A 263 -16.06 -12.76 -8.02
C VAL A 263 -15.64 -14.19 -8.42
N ARG A 264 -16.50 -15.19 -8.19
CA ARG A 264 -16.22 -16.59 -8.56
C ARG A 264 -16.00 -16.73 -10.08
N ARG A 265 -16.89 -16.14 -10.88
CA ARG A 265 -16.79 -16.20 -12.36
C ARG A 265 -15.53 -15.49 -12.88
N PHE A 266 -15.18 -14.32 -12.33
CA PHE A 266 -13.99 -13.58 -12.70
C PHE A 266 -12.70 -14.38 -12.41
N ASN A 267 -12.67 -15.10 -11.29
CA ASN A 267 -11.56 -15.95 -10.89
C ASN A 267 -11.65 -17.39 -11.44
N ARG A 268 -12.57 -17.68 -12.39
CA ARG A 268 -12.79 -19.01 -12.99
C ARG A 268 -12.98 -20.13 -11.97
N MET A 269 -13.59 -19.80 -10.81
CA MET A 269 -13.90 -20.78 -9.78
C MET A 269 -15.12 -21.63 -10.18
N PRO A 270 -15.16 -22.91 -9.82
CA PRO A 270 -16.35 -23.74 -10.01
C PRO A 270 -17.59 -23.08 -9.38
N SER A 271 -18.74 -23.26 -10.02
CA SER A 271 -20.04 -22.74 -9.54
C SER A 271 -20.48 -23.43 -8.25
#